data_8cc6edd24e4fb3e294a38ff21fddf909
#
_entry.id   8cc6edd24e4fb3e294a38ff21fddf909
#
_cell.length_a   1.000
_cell.length_b   1.000
_cell.length_c   1.000
_cell.angle_alpha   90.00
_cell.angle_beta   90.00
_cell.angle_gamma   90.00
#
_symmetry.space_group_name_H-M   'P 1'
#
loop_
_entity.id
_entity.type
_entity.pdbx_description
1 polymer ?
#
loop_
_entity_poly.entity_id
_entity_poly.type
_entity_poly.pdbx_seq_one_letter_code
_entity_poly.pdbx_strand_id
1 'polypeptide(L)'
;SGAQRTFEKGDAFSPGGNFKVTALLGDGKERILTEEEYIVDSSLFDSSKEGKCEITVRYAEDANISARYTVTIERATLRILSIGNSYSEDAHEFLYNIAEALSDYDEIVTGNLMIGGCSLDTHYFNIENNVADYSYRKQTAQGVTTQKGYTVLAALMEEDWDFVTIQQVSHFSGIANTISAEKLGYIRSFIVQNCSNGLVKFAWHSTWAYQQDCSHDGFGYYNYDQQAMYEAIINVARTVIGPSGLFDVVIPSGTAVQNARTGYVGDTLTRDGFHLTLDRGRFIAALTFYKALTGKSIEGAAE
;
A
#
# COMPACT_ATOMS: atom_id res chain seq x y z
N SER A 1 -24.55 -19.14 -3.77
CA SER A 1 -23.30 -18.97 -4.52
C SER A 1 -22.78 -17.53 -4.36
N GLY A 2 -21.50 -17.29 -4.66
CA GLY A 2 -20.89 -15.95 -4.61
C GLY A 2 -20.73 -15.36 -3.19
N ALA A 3 -20.84 -16.16 -2.13
CA ALA A 3 -20.62 -15.70 -0.77
C ALA A 3 -19.15 -15.36 -0.52
N GLN A 4 -18.90 -14.25 0.16
CA GLN A 4 -17.59 -13.97 0.75
C GLN A 4 -17.32 -15.01 1.84
N ARG A 5 -16.17 -15.65 1.80
CA ARG A 5 -15.84 -16.77 2.70
C ARG A 5 -14.62 -16.50 3.57
N THR A 6 -13.86 -15.46 3.26
CA THR A 6 -12.67 -15.04 4.02
C THR A 6 -12.84 -13.60 4.47
N PHE A 7 -12.55 -13.35 5.72
CA PHE A 7 -12.59 -12.06 6.39
C PHE A 7 -11.28 -11.88 7.17
N GLU A 8 -10.83 -10.66 7.30
CA GLU A 8 -9.75 -10.34 8.23
C GLU A 8 -10.31 -10.05 9.62
N LYS A 9 -9.49 -10.21 10.62
CA LYS A 9 -9.81 -9.81 11.99
C LYS A 9 -10.17 -8.33 12.04
N GLY A 10 -11.32 -8.02 12.63
CA GLY A 10 -11.89 -6.68 12.68
C GLY A 10 -12.87 -6.33 11.56
N ASP A 11 -12.98 -7.14 10.52
CA ASP A 11 -13.94 -6.91 9.44
C ASP A 11 -15.40 -6.96 9.92
N ALA A 12 -16.23 -6.11 9.33
CA ALA A 12 -17.67 -6.26 9.44
C ALA A 12 -18.17 -7.39 8.52
N PHE A 13 -19.14 -8.16 8.99
CA PHE A 13 -19.74 -9.19 8.14
C PHE A 13 -20.43 -8.57 6.92
N SER A 14 -20.15 -9.15 5.74
CA SER A 14 -20.87 -8.89 4.49
C SER A 14 -21.02 -10.20 3.73
N PRO A 15 -22.20 -10.51 3.17
CA PRO A 15 -22.36 -11.72 2.37
C PRO A 15 -21.60 -11.68 1.04
N GLY A 16 -21.12 -10.50 0.60
CA GLY A 16 -20.43 -10.26 -0.67
C GLY A 16 -21.36 -9.76 -1.79
N GLY A 17 -20.81 -8.92 -2.68
CA GLY A 17 -21.59 -8.23 -3.73
C GLY A 17 -22.21 -9.15 -4.79
N ASN A 18 -21.73 -10.39 -4.91
CA ASN A 18 -22.26 -11.40 -5.83
C ASN A 18 -23.06 -12.51 -5.12
N PHE A 19 -23.44 -12.28 -3.86
CA PHE A 19 -24.17 -13.27 -3.07
C PHE A 19 -25.54 -13.57 -3.68
N LYS A 20 -25.84 -14.86 -3.90
CA LYS A 20 -27.13 -15.34 -4.43
C LYS A 20 -27.57 -16.56 -3.66
N VAL A 21 -28.83 -16.56 -3.26
CA VAL A 21 -29.51 -17.71 -2.65
C VAL A 21 -30.39 -18.40 -3.69
N THR A 22 -30.26 -19.71 -3.84
CA THR A 22 -31.02 -20.52 -4.75
C THR A 22 -31.83 -21.53 -3.95
N ALA A 23 -33.13 -21.54 -4.13
CA ALA A 23 -34.02 -22.57 -3.59
C ALA A 23 -34.17 -23.74 -4.59
N LEU A 24 -34.09 -24.97 -4.08
CA LEU A 24 -34.45 -26.18 -4.82
C LEU A 24 -35.92 -26.48 -4.53
N LEU A 25 -36.72 -26.47 -5.58
CA LEU A 25 -38.17 -26.72 -5.50
C LEU A 25 -38.46 -28.21 -5.49
N GLY A 26 -39.69 -28.59 -5.05
CA GLY A 26 -40.12 -29.98 -4.97
C GLY A 26 -40.20 -30.71 -6.32
N ASP A 27 -40.21 -29.98 -7.43
CA ASP A 27 -40.15 -30.52 -8.79
C ASP A 27 -38.71 -30.66 -9.33
N GLY A 28 -37.70 -30.38 -8.48
CA GLY A 28 -36.29 -30.46 -8.83
C GLY A 28 -35.73 -29.23 -9.57
N LYS A 29 -36.56 -28.20 -9.79
CA LYS A 29 -36.09 -26.96 -10.39
C LYS A 29 -35.42 -26.01 -9.37
N GLU A 30 -34.51 -25.20 -9.85
CA GLU A 30 -33.87 -24.17 -9.06
C GLU A 30 -34.50 -22.79 -9.32
N ARG A 31 -34.66 -22.00 -8.26
CA ARG A 31 -35.11 -20.60 -8.32
C ARG A 31 -34.22 -19.73 -7.48
N ILE A 32 -33.73 -18.63 -8.05
CA ILE A 32 -33.01 -17.60 -7.29
C ILE A 32 -34.03 -16.84 -6.46
N LEU A 33 -33.77 -16.71 -5.15
CA LEU A 33 -34.56 -15.93 -4.21
C LEU A 33 -34.22 -14.46 -4.28
N THR A 34 -35.21 -13.59 -4.07
CA THR A 34 -34.99 -12.16 -3.82
C THR A 34 -34.53 -11.93 -2.38
N GLU A 35 -33.96 -10.76 -2.11
CA GLU A 35 -33.42 -10.42 -0.76
C GLU A 35 -34.50 -10.44 0.34
N GLU A 36 -35.77 -10.25 -0.03
CA GLU A 36 -36.90 -10.31 0.91
C GLU A 36 -37.31 -11.74 1.28
N GLU A 37 -36.92 -12.74 0.45
CA GLU A 37 -37.29 -14.13 0.62
C GLU A 37 -36.32 -14.94 1.51
N TYR A 38 -35.22 -14.35 1.96
CA TYR A 38 -34.31 -15.04 2.87
C TYR A 38 -33.71 -14.11 3.91
N ILE A 39 -33.24 -14.67 5.01
CA ILE A 39 -32.55 -14.00 6.10
C ILE A 39 -31.17 -14.61 6.24
N VAL A 40 -30.13 -13.76 6.27
CA VAL A 40 -28.75 -14.17 6.57
C VAL A 40 -28.53 -13.98 8.07
N ASP A 41 -28.38 -15.07 8.79
CA ASP A 41 -28.08 -15.07 10.22
C ASP A 41 -26.56 -15.19 10.40
N SER A 42 -25.94 -14.06 10.74
CA SER A 42 -24.52 -13.92 11.05
C SER A 42 -24.24 -13.74 12.53
N SER A 43 -25.16 -14.14 13.41
CA SER A 43 -25.05 -13.95 14.86
C SER A 43 -23.83 -14.65 15.50
N LEU A 44 -23.30 -15.66 14.82
CA LEU A 44 -22.08 -16.39 15.22
C LEU A 44 -20.79 -15.79 14.65
N PHE A 45 -20.89 -14.76 13.79
CA PHE A 45 -19.73 -14.10 13.25
C PHE A 45 -19.11 -13.16 14.29
N ASP A 46 -17.91 -13.48 14.74
CA ASP A 46 -17.13 -12.70 15.68
C ASP A 46 -15.73 -12.47 15.11
N SER A 47 -15.58 -11.37 14.37
CA SER A 47 -14.31 -11.03 13.73
C SER A 47 -13.21 -10.60 14.70
N SER A 48 -13.49 -10.51 16.02
CA SER A 48 -12.43 -10.31 17.00
C SER A 48 -11.57 -11.54 17.24
N LYS A 49 -12.00 -12.71 16.72
CA LYS A 49 -11.33 -14.01 16.91
C LYS A 49 -11.07 -14.67 15.58
N GLU A 50 -9.85 -15.16 15.41
CA GLU A 50 -9.49 -16.01 14.29
C GLU A 50 -10.24 -17.35 14.34
N GLY A 51 -10.47 -17.92 13.17
CA GLY A 51 -11.04 -19.23 13.06
C GLY A 51 -12.20 -19.33 12.08
N LYS A 52 -12.90 -20.44 12.16
CA LYS A 52 -14.04 -20.70 11.29
C LYS A 52 -15.35 -20.50 12.06
N CYS A 53 -16.28 -19.81 11.43
CA CYS A 53 -17.65 -19.75 11.93
C CYS A 53 -18.66 -20.10 10.84
N GLU A 54 -19.86 -20.45 11.26
CA GLU A 54 -20.94 -20.88 10.36
C GLU A 54 -21.97 -19.75 10.20
N ILE A 55 -22.28 -19.41 8.97
CA ILE A 55 -23.35 -18.49 8.60
C ILE A 55 -24.56 -19.30 8.13
N THR A 56 -25.72 -18.98 8.68
CA THR A 56 -26.98 -19.66 8.33
C THR A 56 -27.82 -18.74 7.44
N VAL A 57 -28.31 -19.27 6.32
CA VAL A 57 -29.28 -18.60 5.46
C VAL A 57 -30.61 -19.32 5.63
N ARG A 58 -31.66 -18.60 6.02
CA ARG A 58 -33.00 -19.16 6.26
C ARG A 58 -34.00 -18.60 5.26
N TYR A 59 -34.93 -19.42 4.82
CA TYR A 59 -36.09 -18.95 4.05
C TYR A 59 -36.97 -18.08 4.96
N ALA A 60 -37.43 -16.94 4.45
CA ALA A 60 -38.11 -15.95 5.29
C ALA A 60 -39.47 -16.44 5.80
N GLU A 61 -40.21 -17.26 5.02
CA GLU A 61 -41.52 -17.74 5.38
C GLU A 61 -41.50 -19.06 6.23
N ASP A 62 -40.38 -19.83 6.17
CA ASP A 62 -40.21 -21.04 6.97
C ASP A 62 -38.76 -21.19 7.43
N ALA A 63 -38.51 -20.90 8.68
CA ALA A 63 -37.16 -20.97 9.28
C ALA A 63 -36.58 -22.39 9.36
N ASN A 64 -37.37 -23.45 9.15
CA ASN A 64 -36.88 -24.83 9.08
C ASN A 64 -36.19 -25.11 7.75
N ILE A 65 -36.44 -24.28 6.73
CA ILE A 65 -35.76 -24.34 5.43
C ILE A 65 -34.53 -23.45 5.53
N SER A 66 -33.38 -24.06 5.63
CA SER A 66 -32.10 -23.31 5.79
C SER A 66 -30.94 -23.98 5.07
N ALA A 67 -29.95 -23.18 4.74
CA ALA A 67 -28.66 -23.64 4.25
C ALA A 67 -27.56 -22.97 5.08
N ARG A 68 -26.37 -23.57 5.11
CA ARG A 68 -25.25 -23.06 5.88
C ARG A 68 -24.01 -23.01 5.02
N TYR A 69 -23.12 -22.07 5.34
CA TYR A 69 -21.78 -22.02 4.79
C TYR A 69 -20.78 -21.54 5.82
N THR A 70 -19.55 -22.02 5.69
CA THR A 70 -18.46 -21.64 6.58
C THR A 70 -17.75 -20.43 6.03
N VAL A 71 -17.44 -19.49 6.90
CA VAL A 71 -16.50 -18.40 6.68
C VAL A 71 -15.28 -18.59 7.57
N THR A 72 -14.13 -18.09 7.12
CA THR A 72 -12.86 -18.10 7.85
C THR A 72 -12.52 -16.66 8.19
N ILE A 73 -12.15 -16.40 9.45
CA ILE A 73 -11.59 -15.14 9.91
C ILE A 73 -10.09 -15.37 10.06
N GLU A 74 -9.31 -14.65 9.28
CA GLU A 74 -7.86 -14.76 9.21
C GLU A 74 -7.23 -13.63 10.03
N ARG A 75 -5.94 -13.79 10.34
CA ARG A 75 -5.17 -12.75 11.00
C ARG A 75 -5.15 -11.49 10.14
N ALA A 76 -5.32 -10.34 10.79
CA ALA A 76 -5.09 -9.08 10.12
C ALA A 76 -3.58 -8.86 9.98
N THR A 77 -3.09 -8.77 8.75
CA THR A 77 -1.68 -8.54 8.45
C THR A 77 -1.49 -7.26 7.67
N LEU A 78 -0.30 -6.65 7.79
CA LEU A 78 0.10 -5.51 6.96
C LEU A 78 1.56 -5.71 6.54
N ARG A 79 1.78 -6.01 5.26
CA ARG A 79 3.11 -6.25 4.70
C ARG A 79 3.37 -5.29 3.56
N ILE A 80 4.34 -4.39 3.75
CA ILE A 80 4.67 -3.30 2.81
C ILE A 80 6.12 -3.44 2.38
N LEU A 81 6.36 -3.57 1.07
CA LEU A 81 7.70 -3.53 0.47
C LEU A 81 7.86 -2.26 -0.35
N SER A 82 8.93 -1.51 -0.14
CA SER A 82 9.32 -0.40 -1.01
C SER A 82 10.55 -0.73 -1.83
N ILE A 83 10.49 -0.39 -3.11
CA ILE A 83 11.63 -0.40 -4.04
C ILE A 83 11.98 1.06 -4.32
N GLY A 84 13.10 1.55 -3.77
CA GLY A 84 13.38 2.98 -3.84
C GLY A 84 14.83 3.36 -3.57
N ASN A 85 14.97 4.55 -3.06
CA ASN A 85 16.25 5.18 -2.72
C ASN A 85 16.16 5.81 -1.32
N SER A 86 17.01 6.78 -0.99
CA SER A 86 17.00 7.45 0.31
C SER A 86 15.65 8.09 0.68
N TYR A 87 14.80 8.42 -0.30
CA TYR A 87 13.46 8.94 -0.04
C TYR A 87 12.50 7.86 0.49
N SER A 88 12.60 6.63 0.00
CA SER A 88 11.85 5.53 0.61
C SER A 88 12.39 5.19 2.00
N GLU A 89 13.71 5.31 2.22
CA GLU A 89 14.31 5.14 3.54
C GLU A 89 13.75 6.16 4.55
N ASP A 90 13.71 7.45 4.16
CA ASP A 90 13.14 8.50 5.01
C ASP A 90 11.64 8.22 5.32
N ALA A 91 10.86 7.76 4.36
CA ALA A 91 9.44 7.48 4.55
C ALA A 91 9.16 6.21 5.37
N HIS A 92 10.08 5.25 5.39
CA HIS A 92 9.93 4.00 6.12
C HIS A 92 10.36 4.05 7.58
N GLU A 93 11.10 5.09 8.01
CA GLU A 93 11.72 5.11 9.34
C GLU A 93 10.73 4.86 10.48
N PHE A 94 9.57 5.51 10.43
CA PHE A 94 8.52 5.39 11.46
C PHE A 94 7.33 4.53 11.02
N LEU A 95 7.32 3.99 9.80
CA LEU A 95 6.14 3.34 9.22
C LEU A 95 5.67 2.13 10.04
N TYR A 96 6.59 1.28 10.47
CA TYR A 96 6.30 0.13 11.32
C TYR A 96 5.68 0.56 12.65
N ASN A 97 6.32 1.50 13.35
CA ASN A 97 5.89 1.98 14.66
C ASN A 97 4.52 2.67 14.60
N ILE A 98 4.26 3.43 13.53
CA ILE A 98 2.95 4.06 13.29
C ILE A 98 1.89 2.98 13.06
N ALA A 99 2.17 1.99 12.23
CA ALA A 99 1.24 0.89 11.98
C ALA A 99 0.95 0.10 13.26
N GLU A 100 1.98 -0.19 14.08
CA GLU A 100 1.84 -0.86 15.37
C GLU A 100 1.00 -0.05 16.37
N ALA A 101 1.20 1.27 16.43
CA ALA A 101 0.51 2.14 17.38
C ALA A 101 -0.95 2.44 17.00
N LEU A 102 -1.27 2.50 15.70
CA LEU A 102 -2.56 2.98 15.18
C LEU A 102 -3.48 1.88 14.66
N SER A 103 -3.08 0.63 14.70
CA SER A 103 -3.88 -0.46 14.13
C SER A 103 -3.89 -1.71 14.98
N ASP A 104 -4.90 -2.54 14.72
CA ASP A 104 -5.10 -3.84 15.36
C ASP A 104 -4.55 -4.98 14.47
N TYR A 105 -3.51 -4.72 13.67
CA TYR A 105 -2.85 -5.77 12.91
C TYR A 105 -2.14 -6.75 13.84
N ASP A 106 -2.36 -8.04 13.63
CA ASP A 106 -1.71 -9.11 14.38
C ASP A 106 -0.24 -9.29 13.97
N GLU A 107 0.07 -8.89 12.74
CA GLU A 107 1.42 -8.97 12.17
C GLU A 107 1.68 -7.80 11.22
N ILE A 108 2.80 -7.14 11.42
CA ILE A 108 3.26 -6.04 10.57
C ILE A 108 4.67 -6.36 10.09
N VAL A 109 4.89 -6.21 8.78
CA VAL A 109 6.20 -6.33 8.15
C VAL A 109 6.42 -5.14 7.23
N THR A 110 7.51 -4.43 7.42
CA THR A 110 7.94 -3.39 6.48
C THR A 110 9.31 -3.73 5.90
N GLY A 111 9.41 -3.72 4.58
CA GLY A 111 10.64 -3.94 3.82
C GLY A 111 10.99 -2.74 2.95
N ASN A 112 12.27 -2.37 2.89
CA ASN A 112 12.75 -1.31 2.02
C ASN A 112 14.01 -1.75 1.28
N LEU A 113 13.90 -1.89 -0.04
CA LEU A 113 15.00 -2.12 -0.96
C LEU A 113 15.54 -0.77 -1.43
N MET A 114 16.73 -0.39 -1.00
CA MET A 114 17.30 0.93 -1.21
C MET A 114 18.63 0.88 -1.97
N ILE A 115 18.74 1.72 -3.01
CA ILE A 115 20.00 2.13 -3.62
C ILE A 115 20.02 3.67 -3.62
N GLY A 116 21.07 4.29 -3.06
CA GLY A 116 21.17 5.75 -3.00
C GLY A 116 21.11 6.40 -4.38
N GLY A 117 20.22 7.39 -4.57
CA GLY A 117 20.05 8.11 -5.83
C GLY A 117 19.54 7.26 -7.01
N CYS A 118 18.96 6.10 -6.76
CA CYS A 118 18.49 5.18 -7.80
C CYS A 118 17.31 5.76 -8.58
N SER A 119 17.42 5.73 -9.91
CA SER A 119 16.34 6.10 -10.83
C SER A 119 15.44 4.91 -11.19
N LEU A 120 14.25 5.19 -11.75
CA LEU A 120 13.37 4.15 -12.30
C LEU A 120 14.06 3.29 -13.36
N ASP A 121 14.91 3.88 -14.19
CA ASP A 121 15.66 3.14 -15.20
C ASP A 121 16.64 2.15 -14.58
N THR A 122 17.27 2.54 -13.48
CA THR A 122 18.17 1.64 -12.73
C THR A 122 17.37 0.54 -12.02
N HIS A 123 16.22 0.87 -11.41
CA HIS A 123 15.34 -0.15 -10.84
C HIS A 123 14.87 -1.15 -11.90
N TYR A 124 14.43 -0.67 -13.07
CA TYR A 124 14.04 -1.53 -14.19
C TYR A 124 15.18 -2.46 -14.60
N PHE A 125 16.38 -1.92 -14.84
CA PHE A 125 17.56 -2.70 -15.21
C PHE A 125 17.90 -3.77 -14.16
N ASN A 126 17.88 -3.41 -12.89
CA ASN A 126 18.19 -4.34 -11.80
C ASN A 126 17.15 -5.45 -11.66
N ILE A 127 15.86 -5.14 -11.87
CA ILE A 127 14.78 -6.13 -11.84
C ILE A 127 14.90 -7.07 -13.04
N GLU A 128 15.09 -6.55 -14.25
CA GLU A 128 15.20 -7.33 -15.49
C GLU A 128 16.39 -8.30 -15.44
N ASN A 129 17.51 -7.88 -14.86
CA ASN A 129 18.76 -8.63 -14.81
C ASN A 129 19.01 -9.32 -13.46
N ASN A 130 18.05 -9.26 -12.53
CA ASN A 130 18.14 -9.80 -11.17
C ASN A 130 19.43 -9.39 -10.44
N VAL A 131 19.78 -8.09 -10.51
CA VAL A 131 21.03 -7.55 -9.94
C VAL A 131 20.92 -7.43 -8.41
N ALA A 132 21.91 -7.97 -7.70
CA ALA A 132 21.98 -7.97 -6.24
C ALA A 132 22.71 -6.72 -5.70
N ASP A 133 22.12 -5.52 -5.90
CA ASP A 133 22.74 -4.24 -5.57
C ASP A 133 22.00 -3.47 -4.46
N TYR A 134 20.88 -3.98 -3.97
CA TYR A 134 20.08 -3.31 -2.96
C TYR A 134 20.62 -3.53 -1.54
N SER A 135 20.51 -2.49 -0.71
CA SER A 135 20.46 -2.62 0.73
C SER A 135 19.01 -2.89 1.12
N TYR A 136 18.74 -4.04 1.71
CA TYR A 136 17.41 -4.45 2.14
C TYR A 136 17.28 -4.34 3.65
N ARG A 137 16.46 -3.38 4.11
CA ARG A 137 16.07 -3.21 5.52
C ARG A 137 14.69 -3.79 5.71
N LYS A 138 14.56 -4.72 6.64
CA LYS A 138 13.29 -5.36 7.02
C LYS A 138 13.02 -5.16 8.49
N GLN A 139 11.80 -4.76 8.85
CA GLN A 139 11.36 -4.57 10.23
C GLN A 139 10.12 -5.43 10.50
N THR A 140 10.16 -6.15 11.62
CA THR A 140 9.10 -7.02 12.14
C THR A 140 9.02 -6.84 13.66
N ALA A 141 8.11 -7.54 14.33
CA ALA A 141 8.04 -7.59 15.80
C ALA A 141 9.34 -8.12 16.46
N GLN A 142 10.18 -8.86 15.72
CA GLN A 142 11.47 -9.36 16.19
C GLN A 142 12.59 -8.32 16.08
N GLY A 143 12.32 -7.16 15.47
CA GLY A 143 13.26 -6.06 15.30
C GLY A 143 13.62 -5.77 13.85
N VAL A 144 14.71 -5.03 13.66
CA VAL A 144 15.19 -4.56 12.36
C VAL A 144 16.39 -5.39 11.92
N THR A 145 16.36 -5.83 10.67
CA THR A 145 17.53 -6.45 10.00
C THR A 145 17.90 -5.61 8.76
N THR A 146 19.18 -5.61 8.40
CA THR A 146 19.67 -4.98 7.17
C THR A 146 20.66 -5.91 6.48
N GLN A 147 20.43 -6.17 5.21
CA GLN A 147 21.28 -7.00 4.37
C GLN A 147 21.65 -6.27 3.09
N LYS A 148 22.94 -6.30 2.72
CA LYS A 148 23.46 -5.75 1.46
C LYS A 148 23.53 -6.83 0.38
N GLY A 149 23.54 -6.41 -0.87
CA GLY A 149 23.61 -7.34 -2.00
C GLY A 149 22.33 -8.15 -2.16
N TYR A 150 21.19 -7.50 -2.06
CA TYR A 150 19.89 -8.13 -2.17
C TYR A 150 19.26 -7.87 -3.55
N THR A 151 18.41 -8.78 -4.03
CA THR A 151 17.67 -8.61 -5.28
C THR A 151 16.20 -8.32 -4.98
N VAL A 152 15.51 -7.67 -5.92
CA VAL A 152 14.07 -7.44 -5.81
C VAL A 152 13.32 -8.77 -5.78
N LEU A 153 13.74 -9.75 -6.60
CA LEU A 153 13.12 -11.08 -6.63
C LEU A 153 13.17 -11.76 -5.27
N ALA A 154 14.33 -11.76 -4.62
CA ALA A 154 14.48 -12.38 -3.31
C ALA A 154 13.55 -11.75 -2.27
N ALA A 155 13.46 -10.41 -2.25
CA ALA A 155 12.58 -9.71 -1.30
C ALA A 155 11.09 -9.97 -1.58
N LEU A 156 10.67 -10.05 -2.85
CA LEU A 156 9.29 -10.37 -3.21
C LEU A 156 8.85 -11.76 -2.75
N MET A 157 9.78 -12.71 -2.73
CA MET A 157 9.51 -14.10 -2.34
C MET A 157 9.55 -14.35 -0.82
N GLU A 158 9.95 -13.35 0.00
CA GLU A 158 10.06 -13.54 1.45
C GLU A 158 8.74 -13.49 2.19
N GLU A 159 7.81 -12.66 1.72
CA GLU A 159 6.56 -12.39 2.40
C GLU A 159 5.39 -12.33 1.41
N ASP A 160 4.18 -12.52 1.92
CA ASP A 160 2.93 -12.30 1.20
C ASP A 160 2.60 -10.80 1.19
N TRP A 161 3.36 -10.00 0.43
CA TRP A 161 3.25 -8.54 0.43
C TRP A 161 1.86 -8.06 0.03
N ASP A 162 1.25 -7.20 0.86
CA ASP A 162 -0.02 -6.54 0.54
C ASP A 162 0.20 -5.36 -0.40
N PHE A 163 1.32 -4.65 -0.22
CA PHE A 163 1.68 -3.49 -1.02
C PHE A 163 3.15 -3.56 -1.45
N VAL A 164 3.39 -3.28 -2.72
CA VAL A 164 4.73 -2.99 -3.24
C VAL A 164 4.74 -1.58 -3.78
N THR A 165 5.66 -0.74 -3.32
CA THR A 165 5.75 0.67 -3.74
C THR A 165 6.99 0.92 -4.57
N ILE A 166 6.91 1.88 -5.50
CA ILE A 166 8.04 2.37 -6.28
C ILE A 166 7.97 3.89 -6.43
N GLN A 167 9.11 4.51 -6.69
CA GLN A 167 9.25 5.95 -6.87
C GLN A 167 10.29 6.29 -7.93
N GLN A 168 10.27 7.52 -8.43
CA GLN A 168 11.36 8.07 -9.22
C GLN A 168 12.43 8.69 -8.30
N VAL A 169 13.67 8.82 -8.79
CA VAL A 169 14.71 9.60 -8.09
C VAL A 169 14.29 11.07 -7.97
N SER A 170 14.67 11.69 -6.87
CA SER A 170 14.16 13.00 -6.46
C SER A 170 14.19 14.08 -7.54
N HIS A 171 15.35 14.27 -8.18
CA HIS A 171 15.51 15.32 -9.21
C HIS A 171 14.75 15.01 -10.53
N PHE A 172 14.31 13.79 -10.75
CA PHE A 172 13.49 13.42 -11.91
C PHE A 172 12.01 13.23 -11.57
N SER A 173 11.59 13.37 -10.32
CA SER A 173 10.23 13.08 -9.87
C SER A 173 9.15 13.92 -10.58
N GLY A 174 9.48 15.14 -11.02
CA GLY A 174 8.59 16.00 -11.80
C GLY A 174 8.86 16.00 -13.31
N ILE A 175 9.74 15.13 -13.83
CA ILE A 175 10.14 15.11 -15.23
C ILE A 175 9.45 13.94 -15.96
N ALA A 176 8.33 14.23 -16.60
CA ALA A 176 7.44 13.22 -17.18
C ALA A 176 8.12 12.27 -18.18
N ASN A 177 9.03 12.76 -19.01
CA ASN A 177 9.73 11.95 -20.02
C ASN A 177 10.77 10.98 -19.43
N THR A 178 11.06 11.03 -18.15
CA THR A 178 11.90 10.07 -17.44
C THR A 178 11.10 8.88 -16.87
N ILE A 179 9.78 8.87 -17.12
CA ILE A 179 8.87 7.84 -16.62
C ILE A 179 8.30 7.08 -17.82
N SER A 180 8.82 5.87 -18.05
CA SER A 180 8.35 4.99 -19.11
C SER A 180 7.20 4.11 -18.62
N ALA A 181 6.03 4.21 -19.26
CA ALA A 181 4.88 3.35 -18.98
C ALA A 181 5.19 1.87 -19.30
N GLU A 182 6.02 1.60 -20.32
CA GLU A 182 6.45 0.25 -20.68
C GLU A 182 7.28 -0.38 -19.55
N LYS A 183 8.30 0.34 -19.05
CA LYS A 183 9.15 -0.14 -17.96
C LYS A 183 8.35 -0.33 -16.66
N LEU A 184 7.45 0.59 -16.34
CA LEU A 184 6.55 0.45 -15.19
C LEU A 184 5.60 -0.74 -15.34
N GLY A 185 5.07 -0.99 -16.54
CA GLY A 185 4.26 -2.15 -16.86
C GLY A 185 5.03 -3.46 -16.67
N TYR A 186 6.30 -3.50 -17.09
CA TYR A 186 7.19 -4.64 -16.83
C TYR A 186 7.40 -4.87 -15.34
N ILE A 187 7.73 -3.81 -14.57
CA ILE A 187 7.95 -3.89 -13.13
C ILE A 187 6.69 -4.40 -12.42
N ARG A 188 5.50 -3.86 -12.75
CA ARG A 188 4.22 -4.35 -12.19
C ARG A 188 4.02 -5.84 -12.49
N SER A 189 4.23 -6.24 -13.74
CA SER A 189 4.07 -7.64 -14.14
C SER A 189 5.03 -8.56 -13.41
N PHE A 190 6.27 -8.13 -13.23
CA PHE A 190 7.27 -8.86 -12.46
C PHE A 190 6.86 -9.03 -10.99
N ILE A 191 6.34 -7.97 -10.35
CA ILE A 191 5.85 -8.01 -8.97
C ILE A 191 4.69 -9.00 -8.85
N VAL A 192 3.66 -8.88 -9.69
CA VAL A 192 2.47 -9.76 -9.66
C VAL A 192 2.84 -11.23 -9.90
N GLN A 193 3.83 -11.51 -10.74
CA GLN A 193 4.25 -12.88 -11.05
C GLN A 193 5.10 -13.52 -9.95
N ASN A 194 5.80 -12.74 -9.14
CA ASN A 194 6.78 -13.24 -8.17
C ASN A 194 6.38 -12.99 -6.72
N CYS A 195 5.33 -12.24 -6.45
CA CYS A 195 4.75 -12.13 -5.12
C CYS A 195 3.78 -13.28 -4.89
N SER A 196 3.86 -13.94 -3.74
CA SER A 196 2.96 -15.04 -3.35
C SER A 196 1.53 -14.57 -3.12
N ASN A 197 1.33 -13.32 -2.67
CA ASN A 197 0.00 -12.71 -2.55
C ASN A 197 -0.53 -12.31 -3.93
N GLY A 198 -1.47 -13.09 -4.47
CA GLY A 198 -2.12 -12.79 -5.76
C GLY A 198 -2.98 -11.52 -5.79
N LEU A 199 -3.17 -10.86 -4.64
CA LEU A 199 -3.91 -9.59 -4.48
C LEU A 199 -2.99 -8.41 -4.17
N VAL A 200 -1.66 -8.57 -4.34
CA VAL A 200 -0.69 -7.52 -4.10
C VAL A 200 -1.05 -6.23 -4.86
N LYS A 201 -1.04 -5.12 -4.15
CA LYS A 201 -1.31 -3.79 -4.71
C LYS A 201 0.00 -3.07 -5.04
N PHE A 202 0.05 -2.44 -6.20
CA PHE A 202 1.19 -1.65 -6.64
C PHE A 202 0.95 -0.17 -6.40
N ALA A 203 1.84 0.50 -5.66
CA ALA A 203 1.67 1.88 -5.25
C ALA A 203 2.79 2.79 -5.78
N TRP A 204 2.41 4.00 -6.20
CA TRP A 204 3.33 5.06 -6.58
C TRP A 204 3.62 5.96 -5.40
N HIS A 205 4.88 6.06 -4.99
CA HIS A 205 5.29 7.05 -4.01
C HIS A 205 5.59 8.39 -4.70
N SER A 206 4.67 9.35 -4.60
CA SER A 206 4.85 10.73 -5.04
C SER A 206 5.68 11.48 -4.00
N THR A 207 6.96 11.71 -4.33
CA THR A 207 7.95 12.28 -3.42
C THR A 207 7.81 13.80 -3.27
N TRP A 208 8.61 14.43 -2.42
CA TRP A 208 8.54 15.85 -2.08
C TRP A 208 9.53 16.70 -2.89
N ALA A 209 9.18 17.97 -3.06
CA ALA A 209 10.06 18.98 -3.62
C ALA A 209 11.22 19.32 -2.66
N TYR A 210 12.32 19.79 -3.20
CA TYR A 210 13.45 20.28 -2.45
C TYR A 210 13.09 21.52 -1.62
N GLN A 211 13.88 21.82 -0.59
CA GLN A 211 13.81 23.07 0.15
C GLN A 211 14.22 24.24 -0.76
N GLN A 212 13.66 25.43 -0.53
CA GLN A 212 13.85 26.56 -1.45
C GLN A 212 15.31 26.97 -1.62
N ASP A 213 16.13 26.79 -0.59
CA ASP A 213 17.58 27.13 -0.61
C ASP A 213 18.48 25.91 -0.90
N CYS A 214 17.91 24.82 -1.40
CA CYS A 214 18.64 23.61 -1.74
C CYS A 214 19.67 23.86 -2.84
N SER A 215 20.90 23.39 -2.63
CA SER A 215 22.02 23.53 -3.56
C SER A 215 22.25 22.31 -4.47
N HIS A 216 21.36 21.31 -4.44
CA HIS A 216 21.47 20.12 -5.27
C HIS A 216 21.35 20.48 -6.76
N ASP A 217 22.30 20.04 -7.61
CA ASP A 217 22.33 20.37 -9.05
C ASP A 217 21.02 20.03 -9.78
N GLY A 218 20.38 18.93 -9.41
CA GLY A 218 19.08 18.51 -9.97
C GLY A 218 17.93 19.49 -9.69
N PHE A 219 18.09 20.43 -8.77
CA PHE A 219 17.10 21.48 -8.56
C PHE A 219 17.04 22.45 -9.74
N GLY A 220 18.12 22.55 -10.51
CA GLY A 220 18.17 23.34 -11.74
C GLY A 220 17.13 22.93 -12.80
N TYR A 221 16.65 21.66 -12.81
CA TYR A 221 15.56 21.23 -13.69
C TYR A 221 14.24 21.97 -13.41
N TYR A 222 14.11 22.58 -12.24
CA TYR A 222 12.94 23.33 -11.78
C TYR A 222 13.27 24.83 -11.57
N ASN A 223 14.34 25.32 -12.20
CA ASN A 223 14.81 26.71 -12.07
C ASN A 223 15.12 27.13 -10.62
N TYR A 224 15.50 26.18 -9.75
CA TYR A 224 15.72 26.40 -8.32
C TYR A 224 14.48 26.96 -7.60
N ASP A 225 13.29 26.56 -8.04
CA ASP A 225 12.00 26.99 -7.49
C ASP A 225 11.26 25.79 -6.88
N GLN A 226 11.04 25.82 -5.56
CA GLN A 226 10.38 24.76 -4.82
C GLN A 226 8.94 24.54 -5.28
N GLN A 227 8.21 25.62 -5.52
CA GLN A 227 6.83 25.53 -5.95
C GLN A 227 6.72 24.93 -7.36
N ALA A 228 7.61 25.36 -8.25
CA ALA A 228 7.69 24.79 -9.60
C ALA A 228 8.01 23.29 -9.57
N MET A 229 8.93 22.86 -8.70
CA MET A 229 9.24 21.44 -8.51
C MET A 229 8.04 20.67 -7.97
N TYR A 230 7.35 21.18 -6.97
CA TYR A 230 6.15 20.57 -6.40
C TYR A 230 5.05 20.42 -7.45
N GLU A 231 4.75 21.48 -8.20
CA GLU A 231 3.73 21.46 -9.25
C GLU A 231 4.07 20.46 -10.35
N ALA A 232 5.34 20.35 -10.74
CA ALA A 232 5.80 19.37 -11.70
C ALA A 232 5.60 17.93 -11.20
N ILE A 233 5.91 17.65 -9.94
CA ILE A 233 5.68 16.34 -9.30
C ILE A 233 4.18 15.98 -9.30
N ILE A 234 3.32 16.91 -8.92
CA ILE A 234 1.87 16.70 -8.92
C ILE A 234 1.34 16.53 -10.35
N ASN A 235 1.88 17.28 -11.30
CA ASN A 235 1.51 17.14 -12.71
C ASN A 235 1.85 15.72 -13.22
N VAL A 236 3.03 15.19 -12.91
CA VAL A 236 3.41 13.80 -13.24
C VAL A 236 2.41 12.80 -12.63
N ALA A 237 2.07 12.96 -11.35
CA ALA A 237 1.10 12.08 -10.71
C ALA A 237 -0.27 12.10 -11.41
N ARG A 238 -0.73 13.27 -11.88
CA ARG A 238 -2.03 13.46 -12.53
C ARG A 238 -2.06 13.04 -14.00
N THR A 239 -0.99 13.31 -14.74
CA THR A 239 -0.99 13.17 -16.21
C THR A 239 -0.27 11.94 -16.73
N VAL A 240 0.60 11.34 -15.92
CA VAL A 240 1.37 10.13 -16.28
C VAL A 240 0.95 8.94 -15.43
N ILE A 241 1.04 9.06 -14.11
CA ILE A 241 0.82 7.94 -13.20
C ILE A 241 -0.66 7.55 -13.15
N GLY A 242 -1.55 8.49 -12.86
CA GLY A 242 -2.99 8.22 -12.75
C GLY A 242 -3.58 7.61 -14.02
N PRO A 243 -3.39 8.21 -15.21
CA PRO A 243 -3.93 7.67 -16.46
C PRO A 243 -3.30 6.35 -16.91
N SER A 244 -2.12 5.96 -16.38
CA SER A 244 -1.45 4.72 -16.76
C SER A 244 -2.25 3.46 -16.40
N GLY A 245 -3.12 3.53 -15.38
CA GLY A 245 -3.84 2.37 -14.84
C GLY A 245 -2.94 1.30 -14.20
N LEU A 246 -1.64 1.60 -13.99
CA LEU A 246 -0.66 0.65 -13.45
C LEU A 246 -0.64 0.61 -11.93
N PHE A 247 -1.13 1.64 -11.27
CA PHE A 247 -1.05 1.79 -9.81
C PHE A 247 -2.43 1.73 -9.18
N ASP A 248 -2.53 0.96 -8.10
CA ASP A 248 -3.73 0.85 -7.29
C ASP A 248 -3.84 2.00 -6.28
N VAL A 249 -2.69 2.57 -5.88
CA VAL A 249 -2.59 3.65 -4.89
C VAL A 249 -1.51 4.66 -5.31
N VAL A 250 -1.76 5.94 -5.03
CA VAL A 250 -0.74 7.00 -5.06
C VAL A 250 -0.54 7.51 -3.63
N ILE A 251 0.71 7.46 -3.15
CA ILE A 251 1.10 7.92 -1.81
C ILE A 251 1.56 9.38 -1.94
N PRO A 252 0.80 10.38 -1.45
CA PRO A 252 1.04 11.78 -1.74
C PRO A 252 1.99 12.46 -0.74
N SER A 253 3.16 11.86 -0.45
CA SER A 253 4.11 12.39 0.54
C SER A 253 4.58 13.80 0.20
N GLY A 254 4.77 14.09 -1.10
CA GLY A 254 5.12 15.44 -1.54
C GLY A 254 4.07 16.49 -1.19
N THR A 255 2.79 16.14 -1.32
CA THR A 255 1.68 17.04 -0.94
C THR A 255 1.62 17.23 0.58
N ALA A 256 1.81 16.16 1.36
CA ALA A 256 1.81 16.25 2.81
C ALA A 256 2.95 17.15 3.32
N VAL A 257 4.16 16.97 2.80
CA VAL A 257 5.32 17.82 3.13
C VAL A 257 5.08 19.28 2.70
N GLN A 258 4.55 19.51 1.49
CA GLN A 258 4.27 20.87 1.00
C GLN A 258 3.19 21.56 1.85
N ASN A 259 2.14 20.85 2.23
CA ASN A 259 1.11 21.40 3.13
C ASN A 259 1.68 21.73 4.51
N ALA A 260 2.53 20.89 5.06
CA ALA A 260 3.18 21.18 6.35
C ALA A 260 4.05 22.44 6.30
N ARG A 261 4.75 22.70 5.18
CA ARG A 261 5.55 23.91 4.95
C ARG A 261 4.73 25.19 5.02
N THR A 262 3.42 25.14 4.71
CA THR A 262 2.53 26.33 4.83
C THR A 262 2.11 26.61 6.26
N GLY A 263 2.39 25.71 7.20
CA GLY A 263 2.11 25.86 8.62
C GLY A 263 3.25 26.50 9.41
N TYR A 264 3.20 26.35 10.72
CA TYR A 264 4.18 26.95 11.65
C TYR A 264 5.60 26.39 11.51
N VAL A 265 5.77 25.18 10.93
CA VAL A 265 7.08 24.58 10.73
C VAL A 265 7.86 25.24 9.60
N GLY A 266 7.16 25.90 8.66
CA GLY A 266 7.77 26.53 7.52
C GLY A 266 8.59 25.56 6.65
N ASP A 267 9.56 26.07 5.90
CA ASP A 267 10.41 25.27 5.00
C ASP A 267 11.64 24.72 5.74
N THR A 268 11.41 23.93 6.81
CA THR A 268 12.46 23.36 7.68
C THR A 268 12.37 21.83 7.81
N LEU A 269 11.68 21.18 6.88
CA LEU A 269 11.42 19.74 6.97
C LEU A 269 12.50 18.87 6.33
N THR A 270 13.59 19.47 5.83
CA THR A 270 14.74 18.74 5.29
C THR A 270 16.00 19.03 6.08
N ARG A 271 16.93 18.05 6.15
CA ARG A 271 18.21 18.16 6.88
C ARG A 271 19.37 18.68 6.04
N ASP A 272 19.26 18.60 4.72
CA ASP A 272 20.30 18.94 3.74
C ASP A 272 19.73 19.58 2.48
N GLY A 273 18.50 20.08 2.56
CA GLY A 273 17.76 20.68 1.45
C GLY A 273 16.87 19.72 0.67
N PHE A 274 17.04 18.38 0.79
CA PHE A 274 16.25 17.43 0.03
C PHE A 274 15.89 16.13 0.78
N HIS A 275 16.72 15.62 1.69
CA HIS A 275 16.33 14.54 2.59
C HIS A 275 15.54 15.08 3.78
N LEU A 276 14.52 14.36 4.22
CA LEU A 276 13.70 14.79 5.35
C LEU A 276 14.47 14.84 6.66
N THR A 277 14.05 15.73 7.57
CA THR A 277 14.54 15.73 8.96
C THR A 277 14.26 14.39 9.61
N LEU A 278 15.13 13.99 10.54
CA LEU A 278 15.10 12.66 11.18
C LEU A 278 13.87 12.46 12.08
N ASP A 279 13.20 13.53 12.44
CA ASP A 279 12.02 13.63 13.25
C ASP A 279 10.76 13.92 12.40
N ARG A 280 10.28 15.15 12.44
CA ARG A 280 9.01 15.60 11.84
C ARG A 280 8.87 15.28 10.35
N GLY A 281 9.95 15.49 9.57
CA GLY A 281 9.89 15.23 8.13
C GLY A 281 9.62 13.76 7.83
N ARG A 282 10.38 12.84 8.44
CA ARG A 282 10.20 11.40 8.33
C ARG A 282 8.85 10.94 8.86
N PHE A 283 8.41 11.51 10.00
CA PHE A 283 7.13 11.18 10.60
C PHE A 283 5.95 11.54 9.69
N ILE A 284 5.95 12.75 9.07
CA ILE A 284 4.92 13.16 8.10
C ILE A 284 4.86 12.20 6.91
N ALA A 285 6.01 11.81 6.36
CA ALA A 285 6.06 10.88 5.23
C ALA A 285 5.53 9.49 5.62
N ALA A 286 5.93 8.97 6.77
CA ALA A 286 5.47 7.67 7.27
C ALA A 286 3.97 7.64 7.57
N LEU A 287 3.41 8.69 8.19
CA LEU A 287 1.96 8.85 8.38
C LEU A 287 1.21 8.86 7.05
N THR A 288 1.79 9.54 6.05
CA THR A 288 1.18 9.60 4.70
C THR A 288 1.19 8.23 4.03
N PHE A 289 2.28 7.45 4.17
CA PHE A 289 2.34 6.07 3.73
C PHE A 289 1.25 5.21 4.37
N TYR A 290 1.22 5.20 5.70
CA TYR A 290 0.23 4.44 6.45
C TYR A 290 -1.21 4.79 6.02
N LYS A 291 -1.55 6.08 6.00
CA LYS A 291 -2.89 6.55 5.62
C LYS A 291 -3.27 6.20 4.19
N ALA A 292 -2.34 6.38 3.25
CA ALA A 292 -2.61 6.13 1.84
C ALA A 292 -2.80 4.64 1.53
N LEU A 293 -2.00 3.78 2.15
CA LEU A 293 -2.04 2.34 1.90
C LEU A 293 -3.20 1.65 2.63
N THR A 294 -3.45 2.02 3.88
CA THR A 294 -4.45 1.33 4.73
C THR A 294 -5.82 1.98 4.73
N GLY A 295 -5.92 3.28 4.42
CA GLY A 295 -7.15 4.07 4.59
C GLY A 295 -7.54 4.33 6.06
N LYS A 296 -6.82 3.74 7.04
CA LYS A 296 -7.14 3.86 8.48
C LYS A 296 -6.92 5.28 9.00
N SER A 297 -7.50 5.62 10.16
CA SER A 297 -7.27 6.91 10.83
C SER A 297 -5.82 7.05 11.27
N ILE A 298 -5.35 8.30 11.26
CA ILE A 298 -4.06 8.71 11.85
C ILE A 298 -4.25 9.58 13.11
N GLU A 299 -5.49 9.69 13.59
CA GLU A 299 -5.78 10.39 14.84
C GLU A 299 -5.16 9.66 16.02
N GLY A 300 -4.49 10.41 16.89
CA GLY A 300 -3.77 9.85 18.03
C GLY A 300 -2.34 9.42 17.74
N ALA A 301 -1.85 9.53 16.50
CA ALA A 301 -0.44 9.37 16.24
C ALA A 301 0.36 10.46 16.96
N ALA A 302 1.40 10.06 17.68
CA ALA A 302 2.35 10.95 18.34
C ALA A 302 3.77 10.62 17.88
N GLU A 303 4.63 11.66 17.81
CA GLU A 303 6.06 11.49 17.57
C GLU A 303 6.73 10.69 18.69
#